data_ffe9154e1ae2ac9534f3b5f1db1d7dbe
#
_entry.id   ffe9154e1ae2ac9534f3b5f1db1d7dbe
#
_cell.length_a   1.000
_cell.length_b   1.000
_cell.length_c   1.000
_cell.angle_alpha   90.00
_cell.angle_beta   90.00
_cell.angle_gamma   90.00
#
_symmetry.space_group_name_H-M   'P 1'
#
loop_
_entity.id
_entity.type
_entity.pdbx_description
1 polymer ?
#
loop_
_entity_poly.entity_id
_entity_poly.type
_entity_poly.pdbx_seq_one_letter_code
_entity_poly.pdbx_strand_id
1 'polypeptide(L)'
;EGFNERVEVNESSPGSNGTLKLPLEFNSGVTYYLNPYHSFSAEYLFQKWNDSEFSYDLTEQGYYKDRSKIGVGYQYQPFMDQQSSGFFSNFRYSIGATYDDGHLAIAGQNIETAMLHAGFTIPSARNRSSIDISFNYGVRGTESNSLVKENIWGFKLSLNLAEFMFLQQRFQ
;
A
#
# COMPACT_ATOMS: atom_id res chain seq x y z
N GLU A 1 -10.08 -13.23 19.99
CA GLU A 1 -11.03 -14.11 19.27
C GLU A 1 -10.75 -13.96 17.79
N GLY A 2 -10.07 -14.98 17.18
CA GLY A 2 -9.74 -14.97 15.78
C GLY A 2 -10.98 -15.28 14.94
N PHE A 3 -11.20 -14.53 13.89
CA PHE A 3 -12.19 -14.84 12.86
C PHE A 3 -11.76 -16.14 12.15
N ASN A 4 -12.46 -17.23 12.43
CA ASN A 4 -12.37 -18.46 11.64
C ASN A 4 -13.43 -18.37 10.54
N GLU A 5 -13.05 -17.91 9.36
CA GLU A 5 -13.91 -18.00 8.19
C GLU A 5 -13.76 -19.39 7.57
N ARG A 6 -14.81 -20.19 7.64
CA ARG A 6 -14.87 -21.51 7.04
C ARG A 6 -15.44 -21.37 5.64
N VAL A 7 -14.59 -21.46 4.63
CA VAL A 7 -15.04 -21.50 3.23
C VAL A 7 -15.30 -22.96 2.85
N GLU A 8 -16.56 -23.31 2.61
CA GLU A 8 -16.92 -24.63 2.06
C GLU A 8 -16.75 -24.58 0.54
N VAL A 9 -15.71 -25.22 0.03
CA VAL A 9 -15.53 -25.47 -1.41
C VAL A 9 -16.18 -26.79 -1.74
N ASN A 10 -17.33 -26.72 -2.41
CA ASN A 10 -18.09 -27.88 -2.84
C ASN A 10 -17.50 -28.41 -4.16
N GLU A 11 -16.42 -29.18 -4.09
CA GLU A 11 -15.97 -30.00 -5.21
C GLU A 11 -16.45 -31.43 -5.04
N SER A 12 -16.90 -32.03 -6.13
CA SER A 12 -17.50 -33.35 -6.25
C SER A 12 -16.55 -34.54 -6.01
N SER A 13 -15.69 -34.41 -5.01
CA SER A 13 -14.88 -35.48 -4.45
C SER A 13 -15.30 -35.71 -3.00
N PRO A 14 -15.72 -36.92 -2.64
CA PRO A 14 -16.16 -37.19 -1.27
C PRO A 14 -14.97 -37.09 -0.31
N GLY A 15 -14.95 -36.06 0.54
CA GLY A 15 -14.21 -36.09 1.78
C GLY A 15 -13.06 -35.12 1.99
N SER A 16 -12.89 -34.05 1.19
CA SER A 16 -11.85 -33.05 1.48
C SER A 16 -12.43 -31.75 2.04
N ASN A 17 -12.69 -31.70 3.32
CA ASN A 17 -12.88 -30.44 4.03
C ASN A 17 -11.51 -29.80 4.24
N GLY A 18 -11.19 -28.73 3.51
CA GLY A 18 -9.98 -27.94 3.74
C GLY A 18 -10.24 -26.88 4.81
N THR A 19 -9.24 -26.59 5.63
CA THR A 19 -9.24 -25.47 6.57
C THR A 19 -8.32 -24.39 6.06
N LEU A 20 -8.83 -23.17 5.94
CA LEU A 20 -8.05 -21.97 5.64
C LEU A 20 -8.06 -21.06 6.87
N LYS A 21 -6.89 -20.83 7.46
CA LYS A 21 -6.69 -19.90 8.57
C LYS A 21 -5.82 -18.75 8.09
N LEU A 22 -6.41 -17.58 8.00
CA LEU A 22 -5.70 -16.36 7.61
C LEU A 22 -4.89 -15.78 8.79
N PRO A 23 -3.77 -15.08 8.53
CA PRO A 23 -2.96 -14.47 9.56
C PRO A 23 -3.71 -13.34 10.28
N LEU A 24 -3.44 -13.17 11.58
CA LEU A 24 -3.83 -11.95 12.29
C LEU A 24 -3.04 -10.78 11.70
N GLU A 25 -3.75 -9.69 11.37
CA GLU A 25 -3.16 -8.45 10.85
C GLU A 25 -3.37 -7.30 11.84
N PHE A 26 -2.32 -6.53 12.06
CA PHE A 26 -2.35 -5.26 12.77
C PHE A 26 -1.77 -4.17 11.86
N ASN A 27 -2.54 -3.13 11.63
CA ASN A 27 -2.11 -1.97 10.86
C ASN A 27 -2.33 -0.69 11.67
N SER A 28 -1.32 0.18 11.69
CA SER A 28 -1.36 1.47 12.38
C SER A 28 -0.63 2.52 11.57
N GLY A 29 -1.12 3.75 11.59
CA GLY A 29 -0.49 4.86 10.90
C GLY A 29 -0.72 6.17 11.62
N VAL A 30 0.20 7.09 11.43
CA VAL A 30 0.15 8.44 11.99
C VAL A 30 0.54 9.45 10.91
N THR A 31 -0.17 10.58 10.89
CA THR A 31 0.22 11.73 10.07
C THR A 31 0.40 12.94 10.98
N TYR A 32 1.55 13.58 10.87
CA TYR A 32 1.91 14.79 11.61
C TYR A 32 2.00 15.98 10.64
N TYR A 33 1.22 17.02 10.92
CA TYR A 33 1.24 18.29 10.19
C TYR A 33 2.14 19.27 10.91
N LEU A 34 3.33 19.52 10.34
CA LEU A 34 4.26 20.53 10.88
C LEU A 34 3.65 21.94 10.73
N ASN A 35 3.01 22.18 9.61
CA ASN A 35 2.26 23.39 9.28
C ASN A 35 1.31 23.04 8.11
N PRO A 36 0.48 23.99 7.60
CA PRO A 36 -0.42 23.72 6.48
C PRO A 36 0.25 23.22 5.20
N TYR A 37 1.54 23.47 5.03
CA TYR A 37 2.27 23.16 3.80
C TYR A 37 3.04 21.83 3.87
N HIS A 38 3.36 21.37 5.07
CA HIS A 38 4.26 20.24 5.30
C HIS A 38 3.60 19.19 6.19
N SER A 39 3.53 17.97 5.71
CA SER A 39 3.11 16.83 6.51
C SER A 39 4.05 15.63 6.37
N PHE A 40 4.15 14.88 7.46
CA PHE A 40 4.90 13.63 7.55
C PHE A 40 3.94 12.51 7.91
N SER A 41 4.11 11.36 7.31
CA SER A 41 3.34 10.16 7.62
C SER A 41 4.26 8.99 7.93
N ALA A 42 3.82 8.13 8.83
CA ALA A 42 4.45 6.85 9.10
C ALA A 42 3.36 5.80 9.24
N GLU A 43 3.61 4.61 8.71
CA GLU A 43 2.73 3.46 8.81
C GLU A 43 3.51 2.21 9.23
N TYR A 44 2.85 1.34 9.95
CA TYR A 44 3.37 0.04 10.35
C TYR A 44 2.28 -1.01 10.16
N LEU A 45 2.61 -2.08 9.45
CA LEU A 45 1.79 -3.26 9.27
C LEU A 45 2.53 -4.47 9.84
N PHE A 46 1.82 -5.28 10.61
CA PHE A 46 2.29 -6.57 11.09
C PHE A 46 1.27 -7.65 10.74
N GLN A 47 1.75 -8.79 10.22
CA GLN A 47 0.92 -9.95 9.88
C GLN A 47 1.56 -11.22 10.45
N LYS A 48 0.78 -11.97 11.22
CA LYS A 48 1.25 -13.20 11.89
C LYS A 48 1.04 -14.42 10.99
N TRP A 49 1.86 -14.54 9.96
CA TRP A 49 1.78 -15.63 8.97
C TRP A 49 2.18 -16.99 9.52
N ASN A 50 3.00 -17.06 10.58
CA ASN A 50 3.36 -18.32 11.22
C ASN A 50 2.15 -19.08 11.77
N ASP A 51 1.05 -18.41 12.08
CA ASP A 51 -0.18 -19.00 12.60
C ASP A 51 -1.18 -19.35 11.48
N SER A 52 -0.85 -19.09 10.21
CA SER A 52 -1.72 -19.44 9.07
C SER A 52 -1.66 -20.93 8.76
N GLU A 53 -2.80 -21.49 8.38
CA GLU A 53 -2.93 -22.91 8.03
C GLU A 53 -3.64 -23.03 6.67
N PHE A 54 -3.05 -23.78 5.75
CA PHE A 54 -3.59 -24.06 4.43
C PHE A 54 -3.64 -25.57 4.24
N SER A 55 -4.83 -26.18 4.38
CA SER A 55 -4.99 -27.65 4.29
C SER A 55 -4.70 -28.24 2.93
N TYR A 56 -4.63 -27.43 1.87
CA TYR A 56 -4.32 -27.85 0.51
C TYR A 56 -2.84 -27.68 0.14
N ASP A 57 -2.07 -27.11 1.01
CA ASP A 57 -0.66 -26.88 0.74
C ASP A 57 0.10 -28.20 1.01
N LEU A 58 0.47 -28.88 -0.07
CA LEU A 58 1.36 -30.04 -0.04
C LEU A 58 2.83 -29.62 0.18
N THR A 59 3.11 -28.33 0.26
CA THR A 59 4.41 -27.79 0.58
C THR A 59 4.65 -27.85 2.08
N GLU A 60 5.87 -28.24 2.45
CA GLU A 60 6.29 -28.36 3.84
C GLU A 60 6.03 -27.06 4.62
N GLN A 61 5.44 -27.16 5.80
CA GLN A 61 5.35 -26.07 6.77
C GLN A 61 6.75 -25.50 7.01
N GLY A 62 7.03 -24.32 6.50
CA GLY A 62 8.35 -23.72 6.69
C GLY A 62 8.64 -22.52 5.81
N TYR A 63 7.76 -22.19 4.90
CA TYR A 63 7.96 -21.06 3.98
C TYR A 63 7.34 -19.76 4.47
N TYR A 64 6.41 -19.79 5.42
CA TYR A 64 5.75 -18.60 5.94
C TYR A 64 6.41 -18.13 7.23
N LYS A 65 6.65 -16.83 7.31
CA LYS A 65 7.11 -16.13 8.51
C LYS A 65 6.25 -14.91 8.77
N ASP A 66 6.27 -14.44 10.00
CA ASP A 66 5.62 -13.18 10.34
C ASP A 66 6.20 -12.04 9.49
N ARG A 67 5.33 -11.17 9.01
CA ARG A 67 5.66 -10.07 8.12
C ARG A 67 5.53 -8.74 8.83
N SER A 68 6.52 -7.88 8.67
CA SER A 68 6.50 -6.49 9.09
C SER A 68 6.74 -5.57 7.90
N LYS A 69 5.92 -4.54 7.77
CA LYS A 69 6.11 -3.50 6.77
C LYS A 69 6.10 -2.13 7.45
N ILE A 70 7.08 -1.31 7.13
CA ILE A 70 7.19 0.06 7.59
C ILE A 70 7.15 0.98 6.37
N GLY A 71 6.34 2.03 6.45
CA GLY A 71 6.28 3.09 5.45
C GLY A 71 6.50 4.45 6.10
N VAL A 72 7.22 5.32 5.40
CA VAL A 72 7.36 6.73 5.77
C VAL A 72 7.11 7.61 4.56
N GLY A 73 6.50 8.76 4.79
CA GLY A 73 6.16 9.69 3.72
C GLY A 73 6.29 11.14 4.16
N TYR A 74 6.58 11.98 3.20
CA TYR A 74 6.58 13.43 3.33
C TYR A 74 5.79 14.03 2.19
N GLN A 75 4.97 15.03 2.50
CA GLN A 75 4.18 15.79 1.54
C GLN A 75 4.43 17.27 1.71
N TYR A 76 4.62 17.94 0.58
CA TYR A 76 4.75 19.39 0.48
C TYR A 76 3.65 19.94 -0.42
N GLN A 77 2.87 20.88 0.11
CA GLN A 77 1.79 21.57 -0.59
C GLN A 77 2.03 23.05 -0.52
N PRO A 78 2.65 23.67 -1.55
CA PRO A 78 3.08 25.06 -1.50
C PRO A 78 1.93 26.08 -1.52
N PHE A 79 0.71 25.67 -1.87
CA PHE A 79 -0.44 26.57 -1.85
C PHE A 79 -1.64 25.92 -1.15
N MET A 80 -2.47 26.73 -0.49
CA MET A 80 -3.68 26.25 0.19
C MET A 80 -4.98 26.75 -0.44
N ASP A 81 -5.10 28.06 -0.72
CA ASP A 81 -6.36 28.67 -1.09
C ASP A 81 -6.31 29.57 -2.35
N GLN A 82 -5.13 29.94 -2.80
CA GLN A 82 -4.97 30.82 -3.95
C GLN A 82 -3.96 30.27 -4.92
N GLN A 83 -4.32 30.24 -6.20
CA GLN A 83 -3.38 29.86 -7.24
C GLN A 83 -2.19 30.82 -7.25
N SER A 84 -1.01 30.30 -6.99
CA SER A 84 0.23 31.03 -7.21
C SER A 84 0.40 31.33 -8.71
N SER A 85 1.10 32.40 -9.05
CA SER A 85 1.43 32.75 -10.44
C SER A 85 2.35 31.72 -11.11
N GLY A 86 3.02 30.85 -10.34
CA GLY A 86 3.91 29.80 -10.86
C GLY A 86 3.17 28.48 -11.09
N PHE A 87 3.29 27.91 -12.29
CA PHE A 87 2.65 26.64 -12.64
C PHE A 87 2.99 25.53 -11.62
N PHE A 88 4.27 25.33 -11.31
CA PHE A 88 4.71 24.30 -10.38
C PHE A 88 4.37 24.59 -8.91
N SER A 89 4.14 25.83 -8.54
CA SER A 89 3.75 26.20 -7.19
C SER A 89 2.32 25.78 -6.83
N ASN A 90 1.55 25.34 -7.82
CA ASN A 90 0.18 24.86 -7.62
C ASN A 90 0.09 23.33 -7.46
N PHE A 91 1.23 22.63 -7.39
CA PHE A 91 1.26 21.20 -7.25
C PHE A 91 1.47 20.80 -5.79
N ARG A 92 0.97 19.64 -5.43
CA ARG A 92 1.32 18.94 -4.19
C ARG A 92 2.37 17.91 -4.54
N TYR A 93 3.47 17.91 -3.82
CA TYR A 93 4.58 16.99 -4.00
C TYR A 93 4.59 15.97 -2.87
N SER A 94 4.92 14.73 -3.19
CA SER A 94 5.06 13.66 -2.22
C SER A 94 6.29 12.82 -2.50
N ILE A 95 6.96 12.41 -1.43
CA ILE A 95 8.04 11.43 -1.48
C ILE A 95 7.88 10.48 -0.30
N GLY A 96 8.22 9.22 -0.50
CA GLY A 96 8.10 8.21 0.55
C GLY A 96 9.03 7.04 0.31
N ALA A 97 9.15 6.22 1.33
CA ALA A 97 9.87 4.96 1.27
C ALA A 97 9.10 3.90 2.05
N THR A 98 9.16 2.66 1.56
CA THR A 98 8.61 1.50 2.27
C THR A 98 9.65 0.40 2.34
N TYR A 99 9.66 -0.30 3.47
CA TYR A 99 10.43 -1.50 3.68
C TYR A 99 9.49 -2.60 4.17
N ASP A 100 9.56 -3.76 3.54
CA ASP A 100 8.71 -4.93 3.78
C ASP A 100 9.62 -6.15 3.90
N ASP A 101 9.65 -6.79 5.03
CA ASP A 101 10.50 -7.97 5.26
C ASP A 101 9.91 -9.26 4.66
N GLY A 102 8.72 -9.15 4.04
CA GLY A 102 8.03 -10.25 3.37
C GLY A 102 7.52 -11.33 4.33
N HIS A 103 6.62 -12.16 3.82
CA HIS A 103 6.07 -13.32 4.56
C HIS A 103 6.61 -14.66 4.07
N LEU A 104 7.46 -14.64 3.03
CA LEU A 104 8.04 -15.84 2.44
C LEU A 104 9.52 -15.94 2.78
N ALA A 105 9.93 -17.12 3.26
CA ALA A 105 11.32 -17.48 3.41
C ALA A 105 11.63 -18.67 2.48
N ILE A 106 12.58 -18.50 1.55
CA ILE A 106 12.98 -19.52 0.59
C ILE A 106 14.46 -19.85 0.85
N ALA A 107 14.77 -21.13 1.01
CA ALA A 107 16.14 -21.60 1.33
C ALA A 107 16.76 -20.86 2.54
N GLY A 108 15.94 -20.52 3.54
CA GLY A 108 16.37 -19.79 4.74
C GLY A 108 16.62 -18.30 4.54
N GLN A 109 16.31 -17.75 3.37
CA GLN A 109 16.44 -16.33 3.05
C GLN A 109 15.07 -15.64 2.97
N ASN A 110 14.94 -14.47 3.57
CA ASN A 110 13.74 -13.66 3.49
C ASN A 110 13.66 -12.95 2.14
N ILE A 111 12.46 -12.87 1.59
CA ILE A 111 12.21 -12.10 0.36
C ILE A 111 11.75 -10.70 0.75
N GLU A 112 12.73 -9.86 1.02
CA GLU A 112 12.51 -8.47 1.43
C GLU A 112 12.24 -7.56 0.23
N THR A 113 11.50 -6.47 0.46
CA THR A 113 11.22 -5.47 -0.57
C THR A 113 11.46 -4.08 -0.01
N ALA A 114 12.31 -3.30 -0.65
CA ALA A 114 12.52 -1.90 -0.36
C ALA A 114 12.08 -1.05 -1.56
N MET A 115 11.24 -0.03 -1.32
CA MET A 115 10.73 0.82 -2.40
C MET A 115 10.82 2.30 -2.04
N LEU A 116 11.09 3.10 -3.04
CA LEU A 116 10.97 4.56 -3.03
C LEU A 116 9.77 4.98 -3.87
N HIS A 117 9.07 5.99 -3.41
CA HIS A 117 7.89 6.55 -4.03
C HIS A 117 8.08 8.05 -4.21
N ALA A 118 7.76 8.57 -5.38
CA ALA A 118 7.72 9.99 -5.66
C ALA A 118 6.47 10.31 -6.46
N GLY A 119 5.83 11.42 -6.16
CA GLY A 119 4.60 11.79 -6.86
C GLY A 119 4.29 13.28 -6.77
N PHE A 120 3.40 13.70 -7.63
CA PHE A 120 2.81 15.03 -7.56
C PHE A 120 1.34 14.99 -7.98
N THR A 121 0.57 15.84 -7.33
CA THR A 121 -0.86 16.04 -7.58
C THR A 121 -1.06 17.41 -8.19
N ILE A 122 -1.77 17.48 -9.28
CA ILE A 122 -2.23 18.72 -9.94
C ILE A 122 -3.69 18.93 -9.54
N PRO A 123 -3.99 19.81 -8.56
CA PRO A 123 -5.37 20.08 -8.18
C PRO A 123 -6.04 21.00 -9.22
N SER A 124 -7.33 20.78 -9.44
CA SER A 124 -8.14 21.69 -10.25
C SER A 124 -8.51 22.95 -9.47
N ALA A 125 -8.41 24.11 -10.11
CA ALA A 125 -8.76 25.39 -9.51
C ALA A 125 -10.27 25.60 -9.28
N ARG A 126 -11.12 24.89 -10.03
CA ARG A 126 -12.58 25.13 -10.05
C ARG A 126 -13.39 24.11 -9.29
N ASN A 127 -12.89 22.91 -9.16
CA ASN A 127 -13.57 21.81 -8.52
C ASN A 127 -12.55 21.02 -7.66
N ARG A 128 -13.03 20.10 -6.86
CA ARG A 128 -12.15 19.22 -6.04
C ARG A 128 -11.49 18.08 -6.84
N SER A 129 -11.47 18.22 -8.17
CA SER A 129 -10.81 17.23 -9.04
C SER A 129 -9.29 17.36 -8.98
N SER A 130 -8.59 16.28 -9.23
CA SER A 130 -7.13 16.29 -9.30
C SER A 130 -6.60 15.25 -10.28
N ILE A 131 -5.39 15.48 -10.76
CA ILE A 131 -4.59 14.52 -11.50
C ILE A 131 -3.41 14.14 -10.62
N ASP A 132 -3.27 12.86 -10.31
CA ASP A 132 -2.16 12.35 -9.52
C ASP A 132 -1.23 11.55 -10.42
N ILE A 133 0.04 11.88 -10.36
CA ILE A 133 1.11 11.20 -11.08
C ILE A 133 2.10 10.68 -10.04
N SER A 134 2.39 9.38 -10.07
CA SER A 134 3.37 8.79 -9.17
C SER A 134 4.31 7.84 -9.89
N PHE A 135 5.53 7.80 -9.39
CA PHE A 135 6.61 6.94 -9.82
C PHE A 135 7.14 6.15 -8.62
N ASN A 136 7.36 4.86 -8.82
CA ASN A 136 7.85 3.96 -7.79
C ASN A 136 9.07 3.23 -8.34
N TYR A 137 10.09 3.10 -7.50
CA TYR A 137 11.27 2.29 -7.78
C TYR A 137 11.62 1.46 -6.54
N GLY A 138 11.97 0.21 -6.74
CA GLY A 138 12.32 -0.65 -5.62
C GLY A 138 13.13 -1.87 -6.02
N VAL A 139 13.56 -2.56 -4.99
CA VAL A 139 14.33 -3.79 -5.10
C VAL A 139 13.67 -4.85 -4.24
N ARG A 140 13.52 -6.05 -4.79
CA ARG A 140 12.94 -7.20 -4.10
C ARG A 140 13.87 -8.40 -4.18
N GLY A 141 13.99 -9.12 -3.06
CA GLY A 141 14.77 -10.36 -2.97
C GLY A 141 16.27 -10.14 -2.84
N THR A 142 17.00 -11.21 -2.97
CA THR A 142 18.47 -11.29 -2.79
C THR A 142 19.09 -12.21 -3.84
N GLU A 143 20.36 -12.02 -4.16
CA GLU A 143 21.12 -12.93 -5.04
C GLU A 143 21.75 -14.11 -4.26
N SER A 144 21.57 -14.18 -2.95
CA SER A 144 22.07 -15.28 -2.14
C SER A 144 21.31 -16.58 -2.39
N ASN A 145 21.97 -17.72 -2.27
CA ASN A 145 21.38 -19.07 -2.40
C ASN A 145 20.62 -19.31 -3.73
N SER A 146 21.14 -18.81 -4.85
CA SER A 146 20.52 -18.93 -6.18
C SER A 146 19.14 -18.27 -6.30
N LEU A 147 18.83 -17.34 -5.41
CA LEU A 147 17.63 -16.51 -5.50
C LEU A 147 17.84 -15.35 -6.46
N VAL A 148 16.74 -14.78 -6.94
CA VAL A 148 16.74 -13.67 -7.90
C VAL A 148 16.47 -12.37 -7.19
N LYS A 149 17.29 -11.36 -7.46
CA LYS A 149 17.05 -9.98 -7.08
C LYS A 149 16.34 -9.27 -8.22
N GLU A 150 15.20 -8.67 -7.93
CA GLU A 150 14.37 -7.97 -8.90
C GLU A 150 14.45 -6.46 -8.69
N ASN A 151 14.61 -5.72 -9.77
CA ASN A 151 14.38 -4.28 -9.80
C ASN A 151 12.96 -4.02 -10.28
N ILE A 152 12.18 -3.34 -9.47
CA ILE A 152 10.77 -3.03 -9.72
C ILE A 152 10.65 -1.54 -9.98
N TRP A 153 10.01 -1.17 -11.07
CA TRP A 153 9.63 0.21 -11.31
C TRP A 153 8.17 0.28 -11.75
N GLY A 154 7.51 1.36 -11.41
CA GLY A 154 6.12 1.56 -11.73
C GLY A 154 5.78 3.03 -11.93
N PHE A 155 4.85 3.27 -12.83
CA PHE A 155 4.25 4.57 -13.08
C PHE A 155 2.74 4.45 -12.91
N LYS A 156 2.13 5.41 -12.22
CA LYS A 156 0.68 5.46 -12.03
C LYS A 156 0.16 6.85 -12.34
N LEU A 157 -0.88 6.90 -13.16
CA LEU A 157 -1.69 8.09 -13.42
C LEU A 157 -3.09 7.85 -12.88
N SER A 158 -3.59 8.77 -12.05
CA SER A 158 -4.95 8.70 -11.50
C SER A 158 -5.68 10.01 -11.75
N LEU A 159 -6.94 9.91 -12.12
CA LEU A 159 -7.85 11.05 -12.29
C LEU A 159 -8.91 10.97 -11.20
N ASN A 160 -8.95 11.97 -10.34
CA ASN A 160 -9.98 12.12 -9.32
C ASN A 160 -10.95 13.18 -9.79
N LEU A 161 -12.18 12.80 -10.12
CA LEU A 161 -13.24 13.70 -10.55
C LEU A 161 -14.22 13.91 -9.40
N ALA A 162 -14.45 15.15 -9.03
CA ALA A 162 -15.45 15.52 -8.03
C ALA A 162 -16.53 16.35 -8.70
N GLU A 163 -17.77 15.84 -8.69
CA GLU A 163 -18.94 16.55 -9.16
C GLU A 163 -19.84 16.94 -7.99
N PHE A 164 -20.43 18.13 -8.06
CA PHE A 164 -21.48 18.56 -7.14
C PHE A 164 -22.82 18.01 -7.63
N MET A 165 -23.22 16.83 -7.16
CA MET A 165 -24.44 16.16 -7.63
C MET A 165 -25.75 16.80 -7.16
N PHE A 166 -25.76 17.76 -6.23
CA PHE A 166 -26.97 18.37 -5.69
C PHE A 166 -26.78 19.88 -5.43
N LEU A 167 -26.69 20.68 -6.48
CA LEU A 167 -26.94 22.11 -6.35
C LEU A 167 -28.46 22.32 -6.37
N GLN A 168 -29.07 22.57 -5.22
CA GLN A 168 -30.43 23.06 -5.13
C GLN A 168 -30.45 24.48 -5.76
N GLN A 169 -31.05 24.57 -6.94
CA GLN A 169 -31.34 25.90 -7.52
C GLN A 169 -32.39 26.58 -6.61
N ARG A 170 -31.98 27.61 -5.86
CA ARG A 170 -32.91 28.54 -5.24
C ARG A 170 -33.46 29.43 -6.35
N PHE A 171 -34.70 29.18 -6.74
CA PHE A 171 -35.48 30.15 -7.49
C PHE A 171 -35.83 31.31 -6.52
N GLN A 172 -35.40 32.52 -6.86
CA GLN A 172 -35.91 33.75 -6.29
C GLN A 172 -37.11 34.21 -7.10
#